data_b73887542a50fcc2c22439889058c9cd
#
_entry.id   b73887542a50fcc2c22439889058c9cd
#
_cell.length_a   1.000
_cell.length_b   1.000
_cell.length_c   1.000
_cell.angle_alpha   90.00
_cell.angle_beta   90.00
_cell.angle_gamma   90.00
#
_symmetry.space_group_name_H-M   'P 1'
#
loop_
_entity.id
_entity.type
_entity.pdbx_description
1 polymer ?
#
loop_
_entity_poly.entity_id
_entity_poly.type
_entity_poly.pdbx_seq_one_letter_code
_entity_poly.pdbx_strand_id
1 'polypeptide(L)'
;MGGVFSVITIEKVDNGNVGLKVGLSGKILSKNALAPGFHFAGLGHIVEYPARMVQADYNQSKNKDRSITVATSDGKRVNVEVKVNYHVETTKVPDIYSKFGNVTGESMEDGWLRTQTQNTLRDQYVKHSILDVLTGKAPTLESDVLKDLKDRFAKQGYIVDDVTLGIPDVDNATKQTIDSIIKSTQDNEKAKKDAETAQTNANKDSAVAKIKADTDLYTAQKVAEANKKLAESITDELVKYKEAEAHMEHGWVTVNGTGSTIVDNK
;
A
#
# COMPACT_ATOMS: atom_id res chain seq x y z
N MET A 1 -68.75 -16.25 -31.00
CA MET A 1 -67.48 -15.67 -31.52
C MET A 1 -66.84 -14.84 -30.41
N GLY A 2 -65.91 -15.42 -29.66
CA GLY A 2 -65.16 -14.69 -28.66
C GLY A 2 -63.99 -14.00 -29.34
N GLY A 3 -64.06 -12.66 -29.42
CA GLY A 3 -62.93 -11.86 -29.94
C GLY A 3 -61.77 -11.91 -29.00
N VAL A 4 -60.65 -12.52 -29.43
CA VAL A 4 -59.38 -12.42 -28.74
C VAL A 4 -58.89 -10.97 -28.95
N PHE A 5 -59.09 -10.11 -27.95
CA PHE A 5 -58.43 -8.82 -27.92
C PHE A 5 -56.94 -9.05 -27.69
N SER A 6 -56.14 -9.10 -28.76
CA SER A 6 -54.68 -9.05 -28.68
C SER A 6 -54.29 -7.65 -28.19
N VAL A 7 -53.86 -7.57 -26.94
CA VAL A 7 -53.29 -6.34 -26.38
C VAL A 7 -51.93 -6.13 -27.02
N ILE A 8 -51.85 -5.21 -27.95
CA ILE A 8 -50.57 -4.79 -28.54
C ILE A 8 -49.92 -3.84 -27.56
N THR A 9 -48.74 -4.16 -27.08
CA THR A 9 -48.02 -3.41 -26.06
C THR A 9 -46.85 -2.61 -26.68
N ILE A 10 -46.72 -1.35 -26.23
CA ILE A 10 -45.54 -0.53 -26.44
C ILE A 10 -44.82 -0.49 -25.08
N GLU A 11 -43.57 -0.87 -25.06
CA GLU A 11 -42.74 -0.85 -23.87
C GLU A 11 -41.57 0.12 -24.04
N LYS A 12 -41.18 0.74 -22.94
CA LYS A 12 -40.07 1.66 -22.89
C LYS A 12 -38.85 0.94 -22.37
N VAL A 13 -37.70 1.12 -23.05
CA VAL A 13 -36.37 0.77 -22.54
C VAL A 13 -35.81 2.02 -21.89
N ASP A 14 -35.48 1.92 -20.62
CA ASP A 14 -34.95 3.05 -19.87
C ASP A 14 -33.55 3.46 -20.33
N ASN A 15 -33.23 4.75 -20.13
CA ASN A 15 -31.92 5.28 -20.49
C ASN A 15 -30.80 4.58 -19.68
N GLY A 16 -29.77 4.14 -20.38
CA GLY A 16 -28.67 3.36 -19.79
C GLY A 16 -28.92 1.85 -19.76
N ASN A 17 -30.10 1.39 -20.21
CA ASN A 17 -30.39 -0.03 -20.43
C ASN A 17 -30.47 -0.32 -21.93
N VAL A 18 -30.40 -1.60 -22.26
CA VAL A 18 -30.74 -2.13 -23.58
C VAL A 18 -31.81 -3.18 -23.44
N GLY A 19 -32.73 -3.23 -24.41
CA GLY A 19 -33.86 -4.13 -24.41
C GLY A 19 -33.65 -5.33 -25.30
N LEU A 20 -34.22 -6.48 -24.93
CA LEU A 20 -34.34 -7.66 -25.80
C LEU A 20 -35.81 -7.98 -26.00
N LYS A 21 -36.28 -7.96 -27.23
CA LYS A 21 -37.68 -8.32 -27.54
C LYS A 21 -37.85 -9.83 -27.53
N VAL A 22 -38.77 -10.29 -26.70
CA VAL A 22 -39.08 -11.69 -26.47
C VAL A 22 -40.57 -11.95 -26.75
N GLY A 23 -40.89 -12.99 -27.52
CA GLY A 23 -42.25 -13.38 -27.80
C GLY A 23 -42.91 -14.16 -26.64
N LEU A 24 -44.21 -14.37 -26.74
CA LEU A 24 -44.98 -15.12 -25.73
C LEU A 24 -44.44 -16.53 -25.47
N SER A 25 -43.80 -17.14 -26.46
CA SER A 25 -43.20 -18.48 -26.32
C SER A 25 -41.78 -18.45 -25.71
N GLY A 26 -41.27 -17.28 -25.27
CA GLY A 26 -39.88 -17.11 -24.85
C GLY A 26 -38.89 -17.02 -25.99
N LYS A 27 -39.35 -17.02 -27.25
CA LYS A 27 -38.46 -16.91 -28.40
C LYS A 27 -37.95 -15.48 -28.56
N ILE A 28 -36.62 -15.32 -28.76
CA ILE A 28 -36.02 -14.04 -29.08
C ILE A 28 -36.52 -13.58 -30.46
N LEU A 29 -37.07 -12.37 -30.53
CA LEU A 29 -37.63 -11.79 -31.73
C LEU A 29 -36.71 -10.72 -32.34
N SER A 30 -35.81 -10.11 -31.56
CA SER A 30 -34.82 -9.14 -32.05
C SER A 30 -33.44 -9.79 -32.17
N LYS A 31 -32.75 -9.59 -33.32
CA LYS A 31 -31.38 -10.09 -33.52
C LYS A 31 -30.36 -9.33 -32.67
N ASN A 32 -30.61 -8.05 -32.44
CA ASN A 32 -29.74 -7.18 -31.66
C ASN A 32 -30.51 -6.59 -30.48
N ALA A 33 -29.77 -6.14 -29.47
CA ALA A 33 -30.35 -5.38 -28.38
C ALA A 33 -30.96 -4.07 -28.89
N LEU A 34 -32.10 -3.68 -28.31
CA LEU A 34 -32.82 -2.46 -28.62
C LEU A 34 -32.22 -1.30 -27.82
N ALA A 35 -32.05 -0.17 -28.47
CA ALA A 35 -31.59 1.05 -27.82
C ALA A 35 -32.65 1.61 -26.84
N PRO A 36 -32.27 2.51 -25.93
CA PRO A 36 -33.22 3.25 -25.09
C PRO A 36 -34.31 3.93 -25.92
N GLY A 37 -35.53 3.92 -25.42
CA GLY A 37 -36.69 4.53 -26.09
C GLY A 37 -37.92 3.64 -26.07
N PHE A 38 -38.97 4.08 -26.80
CA PHE A 38 -40.20 3.31 -26.93
C PHE A 38 -40.11 2.32 -28.08
N HIS A 39 -40.47 1.07 -27.82
CA HIS A 39 -40.45 -0.01 -28.79
C HIS A 39 -41.77 -0.76 -28.80
N PHE A 40 -42.15 -1.17 -29.98
CA PHE A 40 -43.33 -2.00 -30.18
C PHE A 40 -43.01 -3.46 -29.80
N ALA A 41 -43.53 -3.91 -28.66
CA ALA A 41 -43.38 -5.28 -28.18
C ALA A 41 -44.35 -6.28 -28.87
N GLY A 42 -45.47 -5.77 -29.40
CA GLY A 42 -46.51 -6.62 -29.99
C GLY A 42 -47.19 -7.47 -28.94
N LEU A 43 -47.22 -8.77 -29.18
CA LEU A 43 -47.74 -9.76 -28.20
C LEU A 43 -46.68 -10.26 -27.22
N GLY A 44 -45.40 -9.82 -27.38
CA GLY A 44 -44.29 -10.17 -26.50
C GLY A 44 -44.08 -9.17 -25.38
N HIS A 45 -42.89 -9.18 -24.86
CA HIS A 45 -42.37 -8.23 -23.87
C HIS A 45 -40.91 -7.89 -24.14
N ILE A 46 -40.41 -6.84 -23.50
CA ILE A 46 -39.03 -6.47 -23.57
C ILE A 46 -38.35 -6.75 -22.22
N VAL A 47 -37.23 -7.49 -22.28
CA VAL A 47 -36.39 -7.73 -21.12
C VAL A 47 -35.25 -6.76 -21.15
N GLU A 48 -35.08 -5.98 -20.07
CA GLU A 48 -34.05 -4.95 -19.98
C GLU A 48 -32.79 -5.47 -19.31
N TYR A 49 -31.64 -5.03 -19.82
CA TYR A 49 -30.33 -5.32 -19.29
C TYR A 49 -29.54 -4.02 -19.10
N PRO A 50 -28.77 -3.89 -18.00
CA PRO A 50 -28.00 -2.68 -17.74
C PRO A 50 -26.79 -2.58 -18.71
N ALA A 51 -26.86 -1.62 -19.64
CA ALA A 51 -25.72 -1.26 -20.49
C ALA A 51 -24.83 -0.19 -19.85
N ARG A 52 -25.35 0.50 -18.81
CA ARG A 52 -24.59 1.39 -17.95
C ARG A 52 -23.98 0.58 -16.79
N MET A 53 -22.93 1.11 -16.19
CA MET A 53 -22.35 0.53 -14.99
C MET A 53 -23.36 0.48 -13.84
N VAL A 54 -23.57 -0.69 -13.28
CA VAL A 54 -24.35 -0.94 -12.07
C VAL A 54 -23.47 -1.64 -11.05
N GLN A 55 -23.86 -1.56 -9.78
CA GLN A 55 -23.10 -2.10 -8.68
C GLN A 55 -23.88 -3.26 -8.02
N ALA A 56 -23.27 -4.43 -8.03
CA ALA A 56 -23.67 -5.53 -7.15
C ALA A 56 -22.96 -5.37 -5.80
N ASP A 57 -23.72 -5.23 -4.73
CA ASP A 57 -23.21 -4.98 -3.39
C ASP A 57 -23.43 -6.21 -2.49
N TYR A 58 -22.32 -6.85 -2.12
CA TYR A 58 -22.29 -8.04 -1.25
C TYR A 58 -21.76 -7.64 0.13
N ASN A 59 -22.54 -6.86 0.85
CA ASN A 59 -22.21 -6.36 2.19
C ASN A 59 -23.10 -6.98 3.28
N GLN A 60 -22.69 -6.77 4.52
CA GLN A 60 -23.50 -7.07 5.69
C GLN A 60 -24.42 -5.87 5.98
N SER A 61 -25.70 -6.03 5.68
CA SER A 61 -26.74 -5.05 6.00
C SER A 61 -27.58 -5.51 7.18
N LYS A 62 -28.19 -4.56 7.91
CA LYS A 62 -29.08 -4.84 9.06
C LYS A 62 -30.26 -5.79 8.72
N ASN A 63 -30.70 -5.77 7.47
CA ASN A 63 -31.86 -6.53 7.03
C ASN A 63 -31.51 -7.80 6.24
N LYS A 64 -30.32 -7.90 5.67
CA LYS A 64 -29.88 -9.02 4.84
C LYS A 64 -28.36 -9.08 4.82
N ASP A 65 -27.80 -10.16 5.34
CA ASP A 65 -26.36 -10.40 5.21
C ASP A 65 -26.09 -11.00 3.82
N ARG A 66 -25.46 -10.22 2.97
CA ARG A 66 -25.00 -10.61 1.63
C ARG A 66 -23.51 -10.82 1.57
N SER A 67 -22.77 -10.63 2.68
CA SER A 67 -21.32 -10.83 2.72
C SER A 67 -20.94 -12.25 2.27
N ILE A 68 -19.72 -12.39 1.79
CA ILE A 68 -19.23 -13.66 1.24
C ILE A 68 -18.23 -14.27 2.20
N THR A 69 -18.54 -15.46 2.72
CA THR A 69 -17.63 -16.21 3.58
C THR A 69 -16.62 -16.98 2.75
N VAL A 70 -15.34 -16.78 3.04
CA VAL A 70 -14.21 -17.47 2.41
C VAL A 70 -13.26 -18.03 3.46
N ALA A 71 -12.38 -18.94 3.05
CA ALA A 71 -11.31 -19.48 3.89
C ALA A 71 -9.95 -18.95 3.37
N THR A 72 -9.08 -18.61 4.28
CA THR A 72 -7.69 -18.21 4.02
C THR A 72 -6.74 -19.42 4.04
N SER A 73 -5.48 -19.25 3.63
CA SER A 73 -4.48 -20.33 3.57
C SER A 73 -4.21 -20.98 4.92
N ASP A 74 -4.39 -20.25 6.02
CA ASP A 74 -4.27 -20.71 7.40
C ASP A 74 -5.57 -21.32 7.95
N GLY A 75 -6.55 -21.57 7.08
CA GLY A 75 -7.83 -22.24 7.42
C GLY A 75 -8.81 -21.38 8.20
N LYS A 76 -8.56 -20.08 8.34
CA LYS A 76 -9.52 -19.16 8.99
C LYS A 76 -10.64 -18.82 8.05
N ARG A 77 -11.88 -18.81 8.59
CA ARG A 77 -13.06 -18.35 7.87
C ARG A 77 -13.29 -16.88 8.17
N VAL A 78 -13.48 -16.10 7.11
CA VAL A 78 -13.70 -14.66 7.20
C VAL A 78 -14.87 -14.26 6.32
N ASN A 79 -15.61 -13.25 6.74
CA ASN A 79 -16.64 -12.63 5.94
C ASN A 79 -16.03 -11.42 5.22
N VAL A 80 -16.20 -11.40 3.91
CA VAL A 80 -15.68 -10.34 3.05
C VAL A 80 -16.84 -9.59 2.44
N GLU A 81 -16.82 -8.29 2.57
CA GLU A 81 -17.71 -7.40 1.85
C GLU A 81 -17.09 -7.08 0.48
N VAL A 82 -17.90 -7.19 -0.56
CA VAL A 82 -17.42 -6.97 -1.94
C VAL A 82 -18.41 -6.15 -2.71
N LYS A 83 -17.91 -5.17 -3.45
CA LYS A 83 -18.66 -4.40 -4.44
C LYS A 83 -18.10 -4.70 -5.82
N VAL A 84 -18.99 -5.10 -6.72
CA VAL A 84 -18.63 -5.41 -8.10
C VAL A 84 -19.37 -4.46 -9.02
N ASN A 85 -18.64 -3.61 -9.71
CA ASN A 85 -19.18 -2.73 -10.74
C ASN A 85 -19.14 -3.47 -12.07
N TYR A 86 -20.30 -3.58 -12.72
CA TYR A 86 -20.43 -4.34 -13.96
C TYR A 86 -21.48 -3.74 -14.89
N HIS A 87 -21.42 -4.13 -16.14
CA HIS A 87 -22.47 -3.90 -17.14
C HIS A 87 -22.53 -5.06 -18.14
N VAL A 88 -23.57 -5.11 -18.97
CA VAL A 88 -23.67 -6.14 -20.02
C VAL A 88 -22.96 -5.67 -21.30
N GLU A 89 -22.32 -6.61 -21.98
CA GLU A 89 -21.88 -6.40 -23.36
C GLU A 89 -23.12 -6.43 -24.27
N THR A 90 -23.48 -5.27 -24.83
CA THR A 90 -24.72 -5.07 -25.59
C THR A 90 -24.91 -6.10 -26.73
N THR A 91 -23.81 -6.50 -27.38
CA THR A 91 -23.82 -7.48 -28.47
C THR A 91 -24.12 -8.89 -28.00
N LYS A 92 -23.91 -9.18 -26.71
CA LYS A 92 -24.12 -10.50 -26.08
C LYS A 92 -25.46 -10.67 -25.38
N VAL A 93 -26.30 -9.64 -25.36
CA VAL A 93 -27.60 -9.68 -24.68
C VAL A 93 -28.49 -10.85 -25.15
N PRO A 94 -28.60 -11.19 -26.45
CA PRO A 94 -29.34 -12.37 -26.89
C PRO A 94 -28.76 -13.69 -26.34
N ASP A 95 -27.43 -13.79 -26.24
CA ASP A 95 -26.75 -14.96 -25.67
C ASP A 95 -26.99 -15.07 -24.17
N ILE A 96 -26.97 -13.94 -23.44
CA ILE A 96 -27.29 -13.86 -22.00
C ILE A 96 -28.71 -14.40 -21.77
N TYR A 97 -29.70 -13.89 -22.52
CA TYR A 97 -31.07 -14.36 -22.41
C TYR A 97 -31.20 -15.86 -22.73
N SER A 98 -30.51 -16.32 -23.77
CA SER A 98 -30.55 -17.75 -24.16
C SER A 98 -30.03 -18.68 -23.06
N LYS A 99 -29.08 -18.21 -22.23
CA LYS A 99 -28.48 -18.98 -21.14
C LYS A 99 -29.25 -18.88 -19.83
N PHE A 100 -29.69 -17.67 -19.48
CA PHE A 100 -30.27 -17.37 -18.17
C PHE A 100 -31.79 -17.13 -18.21
N GLY A 101 -32.36 -17.03 -19.41
CA GLY A 101 -33.79 -16.72 -19.56
C GLY A 101 -34.10 -15.29 -19.11
N ASN A 102 -35.26 -15.07 -18.54
CA ASN A 102 -35.72 -13.80 -18.02
C ASN A 102 -35.20 -13.49 -16.60
N VAL A 103 -33.92 -13.77 -16.35
CA VAL A 103 -33.27 -13.48 -15.07
C VAL A 103 -32.42 -12.25 -15.22
N THR A 104 -32.83 -11.16 -14.57
CA THR A 104 -32.16 -9.85 -14.64
C THR A 104 -32.07 -9.20 -13.27
N GLY A 105 -31.31 -8.11 -13.16
CA GLY A 105 -31.20 -7.29 -11.96
C GLY A 105 -30.80 -8.08 -10.72
N GLU A 106 -31.49 -7.84 -9.60
CA GLU A 106 -31.16 -8.45 -8.29
C GLU A 106 -31.16 -9.98 -8.31
N SER A 107 -32.03 -10.61 -9.09
CA SER A 107 -32.05 -12.08 -9.21
C SER A 107 -30.77 -12.62 -9.87
N MET A 108 -30.22 -11.92 -10.83
CA MET A 108 -28.92 -12.24 -11.44
C MET A 108 -27.77 -11.99 -10.46
N GLU A 109 -27.82 -10.88 -9.75
CA GLU A 109 -26.81 -10.50 -8.75
C GLU A 109 -26.76 -11.50 -7.59
N ASP A 110 -27.91 -11.87 -7.02
CA ASP A 110 -28.00 -12.83 -5.91
C ASP A 110 -27.74 -14.28 -6.35
N GLY A 111 -27.92 -14.57 -7.62
CA GLY A 111 -27.73 -15.89 -8.20
C GLY A 111 -26.32 -16.10 -8.76
N TRP A 112 -26.23 -16.00 -10.08
CA TRP A 112 -25.03 -16.37 -10.82
C TRP A 112 -23.82 -15.44 -10.51
N LEU A 113 -24.04 -14.11 -10.50
CA LEU A 113 -22.95 -13.15 -10.25
C LEU A 113 -22.34 -13.37 -8.86
N ARG A 114 -23.18 -13.53 -7.83
CA ARG A 114 -22.73 -13.86 -6.46
C ARG A 114 -21.91 -15.15 -6.42
N THR A 115 -22.38 -16.20 -7.10
CA THR A 115 -21.69 -17.48 -7.11
C THR A 115 -20.31 -17.36 -7.76
N GLN A 116 -20.19 -16.64 -8.87
CA GLN A 116 -18.89 -16.43 -9.51
C GLN A 116 -17.97 -15.58 -8.65
N THR A 117 -18.50 -14.54 -8.02
CA THR A 117 -17.74 -13.69 -7.08
C THR A 117 -17.23 -14.52 -5.90
N GLN A 118 -18.07 -15.36 -5.30
CA GLN A 118 -17.67 -16.26 -4.21
C GLN A 118 -16.58 -17.24 -4.63
N ASN A 119 -16.71 -17.84 -5.81
CA ASN A 119 -15.70 -18.78 -6.33
C ASN A 119 -14.35 -18.07 -6.54
N THR A 120 -14.37 -16.89 -7.14
CA THR A 120 -13.15 -16.07 -7.35
C THR A 120 -12.50 -15.70 -6.03
N LEU A 121 -13.27 -15.19 -5.08
CA LEU A 121 -12.75 -14.85 -3.75
C LEU A 121 -12.13 -16.06 -3.06
N ARG A 122 -12.82 -17.21 -3.08
CA ARG A 122 -12.27 -18.45 -2.50
C ARG A 122 -10.94 -18.83 -3.13
N ASP A 123 -10.84 -18.77 -4.47
CA ASP A 123 -9.65 -19.17 -5.21
C ASP A 123 -8.47 -18.22 -4.98
N GLN A 124 -8.72 -16.95 -4.64
CA GLN A 124 -7.68 -15.98 -4.34
C GLN A 124 -7.32 -15.95 -2.83
N TYR A 125 -8.31 -15.93 -1.94
CA TYR A 125 -8.06 -15.86 -0.50
C TYR A 125 -7.31 -17.08 0.06
N VAL A 126 -7.51 -18.27 -0.52
CA VAL A 126 -6.78 -19.48 -0.12
C VAL A 126 -5.27 -19.37 -0.31
N LYS A 127 -4.79 -18.42 -1.11
CA LYS A 127 -3.36 -18.17 -1.35
C LYS A 127 -2.70 -17.28 -0.30
N HIS A 128 -3.49 -16.58 0.51
CA HIS A 128 -3.02 -15.60 1.49
C HIS A 128 -3.43 -15.98 2.90
N SER A 129 -2.55 -15.69 3.88
CA SER A 129 -2.93 -15.81 5.30
C SER A 129 -3.83 -14.63 5.70
N ILE A 130 -4.62 -14.83 6.75
CA ILE A 130 -5.46 -13.72 7.26
C ILE A 130 -4.60 -12.54 7.73
N LEU A 131 -3.43 -12.81 8.28
CA LEU A 131 -2.49 -11.78 8.71
C LEU A 131 -1.99 -10.95 7.53
N ASP A 132 -1.63 -11.58 6.40
CA ASP A 132 -1.16 -10.88 5.21
C ASP A 132 -2.25 -9.97 4.62
N VAL A 133 -3.49 -10.46 4.59
CA VAL A 133 -4.64 -9.67 4.11
C VAL A 133 -4.89 -8.46 5.01
N LEU A 134 -4.91 -8.63 6.33
CA LEU A 134 -5.21 -7.54 7.28
C LEU A 134 -4.05 -6.55 7.46
N THR A 135 -2.81 -6.96 7.22
CA THR A 135 -1.64 -6.08 7.33
C THR A 135 -1.23 -5.42 6.02
N GLY A 136 -2.00 -5.64 4.93
CA GLY A 136 -1.69 -5.08 3.61
C GLY A 136 -0.49 -5.75 2.92
N LYS A 137 -0.07 -6.93 3.38
CA LYS A 137 1.01 -7.73 2.74
C LYS A 137 0.52 -8.57 1.55
N ALA A 138 -0.75 -8.44 1.17
CA ALA A 138 -1.35 -9.03 -0.02
C ALA A 138 -1.73 -7.94 -1.05
N PRO A 139 -0.79 -7.14 -1.58
CA PRO A 139 -1.09 -5.97 -2.39
C PRO A 139 -1.72 -6.30 -3.74
N THR A 140 -1.56 -7.53 -4.22
CA THR A 140 -2.12 -7.99 -5.52
C THR A 140 -3.50 -8.61 -5.39
N LEU A 141 -4.00 -8.87 -4.19
CA LEU A 141 -5.23 -9.62 -3.96
C LEU A 141 -6.42 -9.02 -4.73
N GLU A 142 -6.63 -7.71 -4.62
CA GLU A 142 -7.75 -7.03 -5.30
C GLU A 142 -7.60 -7.07 -6.82
N SER A 143 -6.41 -6.85 -7.34
CA SER A 143 -6.12 -6.93 -8.77
C SER A 143 -6.27 -8.35 -9.33
N ASP A 144 -5.89 -9.36 -8.58
CA ASP A 144 -6.03 -10.77 -8.97
C ASP A 144 -7.51 -11.19 -8.96
N VAL A 145 -8.28 -10.73 -7.97
CA VAL A 145 -9.74 -10.90 -7.92
C VAL A 145 -10.40 -10.23 -9.12
N LEU A 146 -10.06 -8.97 -9.40
CA LEU A 146 -10.60 -8.23 -10.54
C LEU A 146 -10.32 -8.94 -11.87
N LYS A 147 -9.10 -9.42 -12.07
CA LYS A 147 -8.69 -10.13 -13.28
C LYS A 147 -9.49 -11.43 -13.47
N ASP A 148 -9.59 -12.25 -12.42
CA ASP A 148 -10.32 -13.52 -12.48
C ASP A 148 -11.82 -13.30 -12.68
N LEU A 149 -12.42 -12.27 -12.05
CA LEU A 149 -13.81 -11.89 -12.29
C LEU A 149 -14.05 -11.43 -13.73
N LYS A 150 -13.18 -10.59 -14.29
CA LYS A 150 -13.26 -10.17 -15.69
C LYS A 150 -13.30 -11.37 -16.62
N ASP A 151 -12.41 -12.33 -16.42
CA ASP A 151 -12.32 -13.52 -17.26
C ASP A 151 -13.57 -14.43 -17.14
N ARG A 152 -14.13 -14.55 -15.92
CA ARG A 152 -15.33 -15.38 -15.67
C ARG A 152 -16.60 -14.72 -16.23
N PHE A 153 -16.75 -13.42 -16.02
CA PHE A 153 -17.93 -12.66 -16.43
C PHE A 153 -17.99 -12.48 -17.95
N ALA A 154 -16.84 -12.20 -18.60
CA ALA A 154 -16.76 -12.03 -20.04
C ALA A 154 -17.24 -13.24 -20.81
N LYS A 155 -17.01 -14.45 -20.30
CA LYS A 155 -17.51 -15.72 -20.92
C LYS A 155 -19.04 -15.77 -21.03
N GLN A 156 -19.74 -14.98 -20.24
CA GLN A 156 -21.20 -14.94 -20.23
C GLN A 156 -21.78 -13.63 -20.76
N GLY A 157 -20.93 -12.72 -21.24
CA GLY A 157 -21.34 -11.44 -21.81
C GLY A 157 -21.51 -10.31 -20.79
N TYR A 158 -20.91 -10.45 -19.60
CA TYR A 158 -20.84 -9.39 -18.61
C TYR A 158 -19.43 -8.81 -18.60
N ILE A 159 -19.32 -7.50 -18.44
CA ILE A 159 -18.06 -6.76 -18.32
C ILE A 159 -17.96 -6.27 -16.88
N VAL A 160 -16.88 -6.62 -16.20
CA VAL A 160 -16.55 -6.10 -14.87
C VAL A 160 -15.67 -4.87 -15.06
N ASP A 161 -16.13 -3.74 -14.57
CA ASP A 161 -15.39 -2.47 -14.64
C ASP A 161 -14.38 -2.39 -13.49
N ASP A 162 -14.86 -2.63 -12.27
CA ASP A 162 -14.09 -2.52 -11.04
C ASP A 162 -14.61 -3.45 -9.94
N VAL A 163 -13.74 -3.75 -8.99
CA VAL A 163 -14.05 -4.52 -7.77
C VAL A 163 -13.43 -3.82 -6.58
N THR A 164 -14.21 -3.66 -5.54
CA THR A 164 -13.71 -3.15 -4.25
C THR A 164 -13.90 -4.22 -3.19
N LEU A 165 -12.82 -4.58 -2.50
CA LEU A 165 -12.83 -5.50 -1.38
C LEU A 165 -12.87 -4.73 -0.06
N GLY A 166 -13.84 -5.05 0.79
CA GLY A 166 -13.88 -4.58 2.18
C GLY A 166 -12.84 -5.28 3.04
N ILE A 167 -12.56 -4.71 4.20
CA ILE A 167 -11.69 -5.34 5.20
C ILE A 167 -12.43 -6.58 5.73
N PRO A 168 -11.81 -7.77 5.69
CA PRO A 168 -12.45 -8.98 6.19
C PRO A 168 -12.81 -8.88 7.66
N ASP A 169 -14.05 -9.27 7.99
CA ASP A 169 -14.46 -9.39 9.38
C ASP A 169 -14.06 -10.76 9.94
N VAL A 170 -13.42 -10.74 11.11
CA VAL A 170 -12.87 -11.90 11.80
C VAL A 170 -13.43 -11.99 13.22
N ASP A 171 -13.48 -13.19 13.77
CA ASP A 171 -13.89 -13.39 15.15
C ASP A 171 -12.97 -12.68 16.17
N ASN A 172 -13.50 -12.35 17.34
CA ASN A 172 -12.80 -11.58 18.37
C ASN A 172 -11.50 -12.25 18.85
N ALA A 173 -11.44 -13.57 18.91
CA ALA A 173 -10.24 -14.30 19.33
C ALA A 173 -9.13 -14.19 18.27
N THR A 174 -9.50 -14.31 17.00
CA THR A 174 -8.58 -14.12 15.87
C THR A 174 -8.08 -12.67 15.85
N LYS A 175 -8.96 -11.68 16.05
CA LYS A 175 -8.59 -10.26 16.11
C LYS A 175 -7.55 -9.97 17.20
N GLN A 176 -7.80 -10.45 18.43
CA GLN A 176 -6.85 -10.29 19.56
C GLN A 176 -5.50 -10.94 19.27
N THR A 177 -5.50 -12.12 18.65
CA THR A 177 -4.26 -12.81 18.24
C THR A 177 -3.48 -12.00 17.21
N ILE A 178 -4.17 -11.47 16.20
CA ILE A 178 -3.56 -10.63 15.16
C ILE A 178 -3.00 -9.33 15.76
N ASP A 179 -3.76 -8.66 16.61
CA ASP A 179 -3.30 -7.43 17.29
C ASP A 179 -2.03 -7.71 18.11
N SER A 180 -1.94 -8.85 18.79
CA SER A 180 -0.76 -9.28 19.53
C SER A 180 0.44 -9.54 18.62
N ILE A 181 0.23 -10.17 17.47
CA ILE A 181 1.28 -10.42 16.47
C ILE A 181 1.77 -9.11 15.86
N ILE A 182 0.85 -8.22 15.48
CA ILE A 182 1.20 -6.89 14.94
C ILE A 182 2.05 -6.12 15.94
N LYS A 183 1.62 -6.06 17.21
CA LYS A 183 2.37 -5.39 18.26
C LYS A 183 3.76 -5.98 18.45
N SER A 184 3.87 -7.30 18.54
CA SER A 184 5.17 -7.98 18.66
C SER A 184 6.08 -7.71 17.47
N THR A 185 5.52 -7.67 16.26
CA THR A 185 6.28 -7.34 15.04
C THR A 185 6.79 -5.90 15.08
N GLN A 186 5.94 -4.95 15.47
CA GLN A 186 6.32 -3.54 15.62
C GLN A 186 7.40 -3.35 16.69
N ASP A 187 7.29 -4.03 17.83
CA ASP A 187 8.29 -3.98 18.90
C ASP A 187 9.64 -4.55 18.42
N ASN A 188 9.63 -5.64 17.67
CA ASN A 188 10.83 -6.22 17.07
C ASN A 188 11.47 -5.30 16.00
N GLU A 189 10.67 -4.69 15.15
CA GLU A 189 11.17 -3.73 14.15
C GLU A 189 11.77 -2.48 14.82
N LYS A 190 11.13 -2.00 15.88
CA LYS A 190 11.65 -0.89 16.68
C LYS A 190 12.98 -1.26 17.32
N ALA A 191 13.07 -2.42 17.97
CA ALA A 191 14.31 -2.91 18.58
C ALA A 191 15.44 -3.05 17.56
N LYS A 192 15.16 -3.52 16.34
CA LYS A 192 16.15 -3.58 15.25
C LYS A 192 16.63 -2.19 14.86
N LYS A 193 15.71 -1.23 14.66
CA LYS A 193 16.07 0.16 14.33
C LYS A 193 16.88 0.83 15.43
N ASP A 194 16.52 0.59 16.69
CA ASP A 194 17.25 1.12 17.84
C ASP A 194 18.67 0.54 17.89
N ALA A 195 18.83 -0.77 17.64
CA ALA A 195 20.14 -1.43 17.55
C ALA A 195 20.99 -0.90 16.38
N GLU A 196 20.41 -0.73 15.18
CA GLU A 196 21.08 -0.12 14.02
C GLU A 196 21.53 1.31 14.31
N THR A 197 20.65 2.09 14.96
CA THR A 197 20.97 3.46 15.35
C THR A 197 22.10 3.52 16.36
N ALA A 198 22.08 2.66 17.38
CA ALA A 198 23.14 2.54 18.36
C ALA A 198 24.48 2.13 17.71
N GLN A 199 24.46 1.14 16.80
CA GLN A 199 25.65 0.73 16.05
C GLN A 199 26.20 1.85 15.17
N THR A 200 25.32 2.60 14.50
CA THR A 200 25.70 3.74 13.67
C THR A 200 26.35 4.84 14.50
N ASN A 201 25.78 5.14 15.68
CA ASN A 201 26.33 6.14 16.59
C ASN A 201 27.68 5.70 17.15
N ALA A 202 27.81 4.45 17.58
CA ALA A 202 29.10 3.90 18.04
C ALA A 202 30.18 3.96 16.95
N ASN A 203 29.85 3.66 15.71
CA ASN A 203 30.76 3.79 14.57
C ASN A 203 31.18 5.24 14.32
N LYS A 204 30.23 6.19 14.41
CA LYS A 204 30.52 7.63 14.31
C LYS A 204 31.43 8.11 15.42
N ASP A 205 31.14 7.72 16.67
CA ASP A 205 31.95 8.11 17.84
C ASP A 205 33.38 7.57 17.72
N SER A 206 33.51 6.32 17.28
CA SER A 206 34.81 5.70 17.02
C SER A 206 35.57 6.43 15.90
N ALA A 207 34.90 6.81 14.81
CA ALA A 207 35.50 7.56 13.72
C ALA A 207 35.94 8.97 14.18
N VAL A 208 35.12 9.67 14.96
CA VAL A 208 35.46 10.99 15.53
C VAL A 208 36.64 10.88 16.48
N ALA A 209 36.64 9.87 17.36
CA ALA A 209 37.77 9.65 18.27
C ALA A 209 39.09 9.40 17.51
N LYS A 210 39.03 8.60 16.44
CA LYS A 210 40.21 8.35 15.58
C LYS A 210 40.69 9.59 14.89
N ILE A 211 39.80 10.40 14.29
CA ILE A 211 40.13 11.67 13.65
C ILE A 211 40.78 12.62 14.66
N LYS A 212 40.24 12.70 15.88
CA LYS A 212 40.80 13.54 16.94
C LYS A 212 42.20 13.08 17.32
N ALA A 213 42.41 11.79 17.55
CA ALA A 213 43.74 11.23 17.86
C ALA A 213 44.75 11.48 16.74
N ASP A 214 44.36 11.32 15.47
CA ASP A 214 45.21 11.60 14.31
C ASP A 214 45.54 13.11 14.21
N THR A 215 44.58 14.00 14.51
CA THR A 215 44.77 15.43 14.54
C THR A 215 45.71 15.85 15.67
N ASP A 216 45.54 15.30 16.87
CA ASP A 216 46.39 15.57 18.02
C ASP A 216 47.82 15.11 17.74
N LEU A 217 48.00 13.92 17.15
CA LEU A 217 49.30 13.40 16.72
C LEU A 217 49.97 14.32 15.68
N TYR A 218 49.23 14.72 14.66
CA TYR A 218 49.73 15.62 13.62
C TYR A 218 50.17 16.98 14.21
N THR A 219 49.35 17.54 15.11
CA THR A 219 49.64 18.79 15.79
C THR A 219 50.92 18.67 16.65
N ALA A 220 51.04 17.58 17.43
CA ALA A 220 52.23 17.32 18.23
C ALA A 220 53.49 17.18 17.36
N GLN A 221 53.40 16.49 16.22
CA GLN A 221 54.50 16.35 15.26
C GLN A 221 54.91 17.73 14.67
N LYS A 222 53.95 18.56 14.32
CA LYS A 222 54.21 19.91 13.79
C LYS A 222 54.83 20.84 14.81
N VAL A 223 54.37 20.76 16.07
CA VAL A 223 55.00 21.52 17.18
C VAL A 223 56.44 21.04 17.44
N ALA A 224 56.66 19.71 17.44
CA ALA A 224 58.02 19.16 17.62
C ALA A 224 58.95 19.58 16.45
N GLU A 225 58.47 19.56 15.21
CA GLU A 225 59.22 20.02 14.02
C GLU A 225 59.53 21.51 14.10
N ALA A 226 58.56 22.33 14.52
CA ALA A 226 58.77 23.77 14.74
C ALA A 226 59.78 24.05 15.83
N ASN A 227 59.70 23.36 16.97
CA ASN A 227 60.65 23.45 18.07
C ASN A 227 62.06 23.04 17.64
N LYS A 228 62.20 21.94 16.84
CA LYS A 228 63.50 21.53 16.30
C LYS A 228 64.09 22.61 15.37
N LYS A 229 63.31 23.17 14.46
CA LYS A 229 63.76 24.25 13.60
C LYS A 229 64.15 25.50 14.40
N LEU A 230 63.40 25.81 15.45
CA LEU A 230 63.74 26.93 16.35
C LEU A 230 65.05 26.65 17.07
N ALA A 231 65.25 25.43 17.60
CA ALA A 231 66.49 25.02 18.24
C ALA A 231 67.71 25.08 17.28
N GLU A 232 67.52 24.66 16.02
CA GLU A 232 68.56 24.73 14.98
C GLU A 232 68.86 26.17 14.55
N SER A 233 67.92 27.11 14.73
CA SER A 233 68.13 28.56 14.43
C SER A 233 68.74 29.33 15.57
N ILE A 234 68.84 28.78 16.77
CA ILE A 234 69.46 29.38 17.92
C ILE A 234 70.97 29.10 17.82
N THR A 235 71.66 30.05 17.27
CA THR A 235 73.17 30.07 17.23
C THR A 235 73.70 30.75 18.48
N ASP A 236 74.93 30.34 18.86
CA ASP A 236 75.61 30.96 19.99
C ASP A 236 75.70 32.53 19.86
N GLU A 237 75.75 33.04 18.64
CA GLU A 237 75.72 34.47 18.34
C GLU A 237 74.36 35.12 18.64
N LEU A 238 73.22 34.39 18.34
CA LEU A 238 71.87 34.86 18.65
C LEU A 238 71.66 34.89 20.16
N VAL A 239 72.14 33.85 20.89
CA VAL A 239 72.07 33.81 22.35
C VAL A 239 72.82 34.97 22.97
N LYS A 240 74.10 35.26 22.52
CA LYS A 240 74.85 36.38 22.98
C LYS A 240 74.26 37.75 22.64
N TYR A 241 73.57 37.84 21.47
CA TYR A 241 72.85 39.06 21.10
C TYR A 241 71.61 39.28 22.02
N LYS A 242 70.87 38.28 22.29
CA LYS A 242 69.69 38.34 23.18
C LYS A 242 70.10 38.56 24.65
N GLU A 243 71.21 38.00 25.08
CA GLU A 243 71.79 38.30 26.41
C GLU A 243 72.19 39.76 26.49
N ALA A 244 72.88 40.33 25.46
CA ALA A 244 73.26 41.72 25.40
C ALA A 244 72.04 42.67 25.37
N GLU A 245 70.96 42.28 24.62
CA GLU A 245 69.69 43.01 24.57
C GLU A 245 69.03 43.04 25.95
N ALA A 246 68.91 41.88 26.61
CA ALA A 246 68.40 41.76 27.96
C ALA A 246 69.20 42.52 28.99
N HIS A 247 70.51 42.54 28.85
CA HIS A 247 71.40 43.36 29.70
C HIS A 247 71.21 44.86 29.48
N MET A 248 70.95 45.32 28.26
CA MET A 248 70.66 46.74 27.98
C MET A 248 69.25 47.11 28.52
N GLU A 249 68.28 46.23 28.49
CA GLU A 249 66.91 46.55 28.92
C GLU A 249 66.74 46.46 30.43
N HIS A 250 67.41 45.47 31.11
CA HIS A 250 67.15 45.10 32.51
C HIS A 250 68.40 45.32 33.42
N GLY A 251 69.53 45.75 32.90
CA GLY A 251 70.79 45.95 33.64
C GLY A 251 71.57 44.67 33.95
N TRP A 252 72.85 44.84 34.41
CA TRP A 252 73.69 43.68 34.78
C TRP A 252 73.32 43.15 36.16
N VAL A 253 72.85 41.86 36.26
CA VAL A 253 72.71 41.18 37.52
C VAL A 253 73.96 40.32 37.73
N THR A 254 74.90 40.74 38.58
CA THR A 254 76.06 39.89 38.96
C THR A 254 75.60 38.91 40.06
N VAL A 255 75.42 37.65 39.70
CA VAL A 255 75.20 36.60 40.67
C VAL A 255 76.59 36.12 41.18
N ASN A 256 77.02 36.65 42.29
CA ASN A 256 78.15 36.09 43.00
C ASN A 256 77.69 34.84 43.73
N GLY A 257 78.27 33.70 43.35
CA GLY A 257 77.89 32.35 43.81
C GLY A 257 77.86 32.19 45.32
N THR A 258 76.97 31.25 45.69
CA THR A 258 76.65 30.66 46.96
C THR A 258 75.47 31.36 47.72
N GLY A 259 74.24 30.88 47.45
CA GLY A 259 73.10 31.19 48.26
C GLY A 259 71.94 31.85 47.53
N SER A 260 70.86 31.14 47.30
CA SER A 260 69.64 31.62 46.72
C SER A 260 69.14 32.87 47.47
N THR A 261 69.06 33.96 46.83
CA THR A 261 68.15 35.07 47.17
C THR A 261 67.64 35.67 45.88
N ILE A 262 66.39 35.40 45.61
CA ILE A 262 65.62 36.11 44.59
C ILE A 262 65.36 37.54 45.18
N VAL A 263 65.93 38.54 44.65
CA VAL A 263 65.54 39.92 44.94
C VAL A 263 64.57 40.38 43.86
N ASP A 264 63.34 40.47 44.24
CA ASP A 264 62.30 41.11 43.46
C ASP A 264 62.47 42.62 43.58
N ASN A 265 62.78 43.31 42.50
CA ASN A 265 62.75 44.75 42.47
C ASN A 265 61.61 45.21 41.52
N LYS A 266 60.65 45.93 42.09
CA LYS A 266 59.54 46.64 41.48
C LYS A 266 59.88 47.38 40.19
#